data_2e63023bf80474901d9bcc1c7b345942
#
_entry.id   2e63023bf80474901d9bcc1c7b345942
#
_cell.length_a   1.000
_cell.length_b   1.000
_cell.length_c   1.000
_cell.angle_alpha   90.00
_cell.angle_beta   90.00
_cell.angle_gamma   90.00
#
_symmetry.space_group_name_H-M   'P 1'
#
loop_
_entity.id
_entity.type
_entity.pdbx_description
1 polymer ?
#
loop_
_entity_poly.entity_id
_entity_poly.type
_entity_poly.pdbx_seq_one_letter_code
_entity_poly.pdbx_strand_id
1 'polypeptide(L)'
;HDPLTGLPNRLLLKDRMEQAMAHAERSKRKVALLFVDLDRFKAVNDSFGHPVGDTLLRDAAQRLMGCVRDSDTISRHGGDEFLVILTDLQNPDVPAQVAAKIMAVLGERFHIDAHEANISASIGIAVYPDDGDDFDVLLKKADTAMYHAKAAGRNAFRFYTERMNSDVQERLDLHNALRRAIGQGEFVLHYQPLVDLARGRIVGGEA
;
A
#
# COMPACT_ATOMS: atom_id res chain seq x y z
N HIS A 1 1.81 -17.13 -14.68
CA HIS A 1 1.45 -15.74 -14.94
C HIS A 1 0.00 -15.46 -14.52
N ASP A 2 -0.32 -14.20 -14.28
CA ASP A 2 -1.67 -13.73 -14.02
C ASP A 2 -2.44 -13.65 -15.36
N PRO A 3 -3.64 -14.27 -15.50
CA PRO A 3 -4.33 -14.35 -16.77
C PRO A 3 -4.93 -13.00 -17.24
N LEU A 4 -5.15 -12.04 -16.36
CA LEU A 4 -5.72 -10.74 -16.69
C LEU A 4 -4.66 -9.76 -17.23
N THR A 5 -3.52 -9.68 -16.55
CA THR A 5 -2.49 -8.67 -16.83
C THR A 5 -1.29 -9.23 -17.60
N GLY A 6 -1.13 -10.56 -17.67
CA GLY A 6 0.04 -11.22 -18.25
C GLY A 6 1.30 -11.14 -17.38
N LEU A 7 1.28 -10.42 -16.27
CA LEU A 7 2.40 -10.29 -15.34
C LEU A 7 2.74 -11.64 -14.66
N PRO A 8 3.95 -11.83 -14.14
CA PRO A 8 4.25 -12.88 -13.19
C PRO A 8 3.18 -13.00 -12.11
N ASN A 9 2.83 -14.23 -11.74
CA ASN A 9 1.99 -14.51 -10.58
C ASN A 9 2.86 -14.62 -9.30
N ARG A 10 2.22 -14.83 -8.15
CA ARG A 10 2.89 -14.95 -6.85
C ARG A 10 3.98 -16.02 -6.83
N LEU A 11 3.74 -17.19 -7.47
CA LEU A 11 4.69 -18.28 -7.46
C LEU A 11 5.99 -17.92 -8.21
N LEU A 12 5.85 -17.35 -9.40
CA LEU A 12 7.00 -16.91 -10.20
C LEU A 12 7.72 -15.73 -9.53
N LEU A 13 6.99 -14.84 -8.87
CA LEU A 13 7.62 -13.75 -8.11
C LEU A 13 8.47 -14.28 -6.96
N LYS A 14 7.98 -15.26 -6.21
CA LYS A 14 8.74 -15.89 -5.10
C LYS A 14 10.05 -16.48 -5.59
N ASP A 15 10.01 -17.27 -6.65
CA ASP A 15 11.21 -17.83 -7.27
C ASP A 15 12.22 -16.74 -7.66
N ARG A 16 11.76 -15.68 -8.32
CA ARG A 16 12.62 -14.56 -8.71
C ARG A 16 13.19 -13.80 -7.51
N MET A 17 12.42 -13.64 -6.44
CA MET A 17 12.91 -13.00 -5.22
C MET A 17 14.00 -13.84 -4.54
N GLU A 18 13.81 -15.17 -4.44
CA GLU A 18 14.82 -16.08 -3.88
C GLU A 18 16.12 -16.03 -4.69
N GLN A 19 16.03 -16.01 -6.02
CA GLN A 19 17.20 -15.83 -6.89
C GLN A 19 17.88 -14.48 -6.71
N ALA A 20 17.09 -13.39 -6.60
CA ALA A 20 17.61 -12.05 -6.38
C ALA A 20 18.33 -11.93 -5.02
N MET A 21 17.75 -12.49 -3.95
CA MET A 21 18.39 -12.51 -2.62
C MET A 21 19.69 -13.30 -2.62
N ALA A 22 19.71 -14.49 -3.24
CA ALA A 22 20.93 -15.30 -3.36
C ALA A 22 22.03 -14.60 -4.19
N HIS A 23 21.65 -13.81 -5.20
CA HIS A 23 22.60 -12.98 -5.94
C HIS A 23 23.11 -11.81 -5.09
N ALA A 24 22.22 -11.11 -4.39
CA ALA A 24 22.53 -9.98 -3.54
C ALA A 24 23.48 -10.34 -2.38
N GLU A 25 23.32 -11.51 -1.80
CA GLU A 25 24.22 -12.04 -0.76
C GLU A 25 25.66 -12.16 -1.26
N ARG A 26 25.84 -12.72 -2.46
CA ARG A 26 27.18 -12.88 -3.08
C ARG A 26 27.80 -11.56 -3.50
N SER A 27 27.00 -10.64 -4.04
CA SER A 27 27.45 -9.35 -4.56
C SER A 27 27.52 -8.25 -3.50
N LYS A 28 27.05 -8.52 -2.27
CA LYS A 28 26.91 -7.54 -1.18
C LYS A 28 26.03 -6.37 -1.59
N ARG A 29 24.99 -6.64 -2.36
CA ARG A 29 23.97 -5.69 -2.79
C ARG A 29 22.69 -5.88 -1.97
N LYS A 30 21.74 -5.00 -2.18
CA LYS A 30 20.41 -5.09 -1.56
C LYS A 30 19.34 -5.34 -2.62
N VAL A 31 18.21 -5.84 -2.15
CA VAL A 31 16.98 -6.03 -2.95
C VAL A 31 15.85 -5.34 -2.20
N ALA A 32 14.96 -4.65 -2.90
CA ALA A 32 13.75 -4.13 -2.28
C ALA A 32 12.52 -4.85 -2.83
N LEU A 33 11.60 -5.15 -1.94
CA LEU A 33 10.24 -5.60 -2.26
C LEU A 33 9.27 -4.46 -1.98
N LEU A 34 8.54 -4.02 -3.01
CA LEU A 34 7.48 -3.03 -2.89
C LEU A 34 6.13 -3.73 -2.96
N PHE A 35 5.25 -3.47 -2.00
CA PHE A 35 3.85 -3.84 -2.04
C PHE A 35 3.03 -2.62 -2.47
N VAL A 36 2.36 -2.72 -3.60
CA VAL A 36 1.60 -1.61 -4.23
C VAL A 36 0.13 -1.98 -4.25
N ASP A 37 -0.70 -1.13 -3.71
CA ASP A 37 -2.16 -1.28 -3.69
C ASP A 37 -2.82 -0.07 -4.35
N LEU A 38 -3.78 -0.30 -5.24
CA LEU A 38 -4.51 0.77 -5.93
C LEU A 38 -5.63 1.29 -5.03
N ASP A 39 -5.45 2.51 -4.54
CA ASP A 39 -6.39 3.14 -3.62
C ASP A 39 -7.79 3.27 -4.23
N ARG A 40 -8.81 2.84 -3.48
CA ARG A 40 -10.23 2.94 -3.87
C ARG A 40 -10.61 2.19 -5.15
N PHE A 41 -9.83 1.21 -5.60
CA PHE A 41 -10.16 0.41 -6.78
C PHE A 41 -11.56 -0.22 -6.69
N LYS A 42 -11.98 -0.66 -5.50
CA LYS A 42 -13.34 -1.16 -5.28
C LYS A 42 -14.41 -0.14 -5.70
N ALA A 43 -14.20 1.15 -5.44
CA ALA A 43 -15.16 2.19 -5.82
C ALA A 43 -15.30 2.31 -7.35
N VAL A 44 -14.23 2.04 -8.10
CA VAL A 44 -14.27 1.98 -9.58
C VAL A 44 -15.15 0.82 -10.03
N ASN A 45 -14.96 -0.38 -9.45
CA ASN A 45 -15.80 -1.54 -9.74
C ASN A 45 -17.27 -1.30 -9.39
N ASP A 46 -17.52 -0.72 -8.20
CA ASP A 46 -18.88 -0.44 -7.72
C ASP A 46 -19.59 0.62 -8.59
N SER A 47 -18.83 1.56 -9.18
CA SER A 47 -19.39 2.65 -10.00
C SER A 47 -19.53 2.29 -11.49
N PHE A 48 -18.56 1.57 -12.05
CA PHE A 48 -18.45 1.34 -13.51
C PHE A 48 -18.48 -0.14 -13.91
N GLY A 49 -18.52 -1.04 -12.94
CA GLY A 49 -18.53 -2.49 -13.16
C GLY A 49 -17.16 -3.12 -13.34
N HIS A 50 -17.10 -4.43 -13.15
CA HIS A 50 -15.87 -5.23 -13.23
C HIS A 50 -15.13 -5.13 -14.57
N PRO A 51 -15.78 -5.06 -15.74
CA PRO A 51 -15.04 -4.95 -17.01
C PRO A 51 -14.17 -3.68 -17.10
N VAL A 52 -14.67 -2.55 -16.56
CA VAL A 52 -13.89 -1.31 -16.47
C VAL A 52 -12.73 -1.45 -15.49
N GLY A 53 -12.96 -2.08 -14.34
CA GLY A 53 -11.90 -2.39 -13.39
C GLY A 53 -10.82 -3.31 -13.96
N ASP A 54 -11.21 -4.32 -14.75
CA ASP A 54 -10.26 -5.22 -15.42
C ASP A 54 -9.38 -4.47 -16.44
N THR A 55 -9.95 -3.52 -17.17
CA THR A 55 -9.20 -2.69 -18.10
C THR A 55 -8.26 -1.76 -17.35
N LEU A 56 -8.72 -1.14 -16.24
CA LEU A 56 -7.87 -0.33 -15.38
C LEU A 56 -6.67 -1.13 -14.82
N LEU A 57 -6.87 -2.38 -14.43
CA LEU A 57 -5.79 -3.25 -13.95
C LEU A 57 -4.76 -3.57 -15.04
N ARG A 58 -5.20 -3.76 -16.30
CA ARG A 58 -4.27 -3.96 -17.44
C ARG A 58 -3.45 -2.69 -17.71
N ASP A 59 -4.10 -1.54 -17.70
CA ASP A 59 -3.44 -0.25 -17.91
C ASP A 59 -2.47 0.07 -16.76
N ALA A 60 -2.87 -0.19 -15.52
CA ALA A 60 -1.99 -0.05 -14.36
C ALA A 60 -0.76 -0.95 -14.47
N ALA A 61 -0.93 -2.21 -14.89
CA ALA A 61 0.18 -3.14 -15.13
C ALA A 61 1.15 -2.60 -16.19
N GLN A 62 0.65 -2.03 -17.28
CA GLN A 62 1.49 -1.44 -18.32
C GLN A 62 2.25 -0.20 -17.83
N ARG A 63 1.59 0.68 -17.08
CA ARG A 63 2.24 1.84 -16.47
C ARG A 63 3.35 1.44 -15.50
N LEU A 64 3.08 0.43 -14.67
CA LEU A 64 4.06 -0.12 -13.74
C LEU A 64 5.30 -0.67 -14.46
N MET A 65 5.11 -1.41 -15.56
CA MET A 65 6.24 -1.93 -16.36
C MET A 65 7.14 -0.80 -16.88
N GLY A 66 6.59 0.37 -17.22
CA GLY A 66 7.37 1.55 -17.60
C GLY A 66 8.14 2.22 -16.46
N CYS A 67 7.92 1.81 -15.19
CA CYS A 67 8.59 2.39 -14.04
C CYS A 67 9.88 1.69 -13.65
N VAL A 68 10.09 0.45 -14.06
CA VAL A 68 11.18 -0.42 -13.62
C VAL A 68 12.08 -0.82 -14.79
N ARG A 69 13.20 -1.45 -14.49
CA ARG A 69 14.18 -1.96 -15.46
C ARG A 69 13.86 -3.40 -15.84
N ASP A 70 14.44 -3.89 -16.94
CA ASP A 70 14.28 -5.29 -17.37
C ASP A 70 14.80 -6.31 -16.34
N SER A 71 15.74 -5.91 -15.49
CA SER A 71 16.26 -6.74 -14.39
C SER A 71 15.32 -6.84 -13.19
N ASP A 72 14.38 -5.91 -13.07
CA ASP A 72 13.40 -5.88 -11.99
C ASP A 72 12.19 -6.76 -12.33
N THR A 73 11.38 -7.06 -11.35
CA THR A 73 10.19 -7.90 -11.58
C THR A 73 8.96 -7.22 -11.03
N ILE A 74 7.91 -7.19 -11.86
CA ILE A 74 6.56 -6.82 -11.42
C ILE A 74 5.67 -8.06 -11.47
N SER A 75 4.80 -8.19 -10.48
CA SER A 75 3.82 -9.26 -10.36
C SER A 75 2.48 -8.69 -9.93
N ARG A 76 1.40 -9.34 -10.34
CA ARG A 76 0.09 -9.12 -9.74
C ARG A 76 -0.12 -10.16 -8.65
N HIS A 77 -0.34 -9.68 -7.41
CA HIS A 77 -0.54 -10.53 -6.24
C HIS A 77 -1.97 -11.06 -6.17
N GLY A 78 -2.94 -10.23 -6.54
CA GLY A 78 -4.37 -10.52 -6.58
C GLY A 78 -5.20 -9.24 -6.46
N GLY A 79 -6.45 -9.24 -6.90
CA GLY A 79 -7.29 -8.03 -6.82
C GLY A 79 -6.61 -6.81 -7.44
N ASP A 80 -6.42 -5.79 -6.63
CA ASP A 80 -5.78 -4.50 -6.92
C ASP A 80 -4.34 -4.39 -6.40
N GLU A 81 -3.73 -5.51 -6.00
CA GLU A 81 -2.41 -5.57 -5.39
C GLU A 81 -1.34 -6.01 -6.40
N PHE A 82 -0.24 -5.25 -6.44
CA PHE A 82 0.94 -5.55 -7.23
C PHE A 82 2.17 -5.62 -6.34
N LEU A 83 3.14 -6.43 -6.75
CA LEU A 83 4.44 -6.54 -6.09
C LEU A 83 5.54 -6.20 -7.06
N VAL A 84 6.55 -5.47 -6.60
CA VAL A 84 7.70 -5.07 -7.40
C VAL A 84 8.98 -5.49 -6.67
N ILE A 85 9.87 -6.20 -7.37
CA ILE A 85 11.21 -6.53 -6.89
C ILE A 85 12.20 -5.63 -7.62
N LEU A 86 12.96 -4.86 -6.86
CA LEU A 86 14.08 -4.07 -7.36
C LEU A 86 15.38 -4.75 -6.97
N THR A 87 16.16 -5.11 -7.97
CA THR A 87 17.39 -5.88 -7.81
C THR A 87 18.65 -5.03 -7.87
N ASP A 88 19.75 -5.56 -7.37
CA ASP A 88 21.10 -4.97 -7.47
C ASP A 88 21.17 -3.50 -6.99
N LEU A 89 20.58 -3.22 -5.85
CA LEU A 89 20.53 -1.86 -5.30
C LEU A 89 21.91 -1.41 -4.79
N GLN A 90 22.45 -0.38 -5.43
CA GLN A 90 23.69 0.28 -5.03
C GLN A 90 23.45 1.54 -4.19
N ASN A 91 22.33 2.20 -4.43
CA ASN A 91 21.92 3.41 -3.74
C ASN A 91 20.63 3.12 -2.94
N PRO A 92 20.60 3.43 -1.63
CA PRO A 92 19.42 3.23 -0.78
C PRO A 92 18.21 4.08 -1.19
N ASP A 93 18.40 5.16 -1.97
CA ASP A 93 17.32 6.04 -2.41
C ASP A 93 16.52 5.48 -3.61
N VAL A 94 17.05 4.48 -4.33
CA VAL A 94 16.40 3.93 -5.53
C VAL A 94 14.98 3.43 -5.26
N PRO A 95 14.69 2.68 -4.18
CA PRO A 95 13.32 2.24 -3.91
C PRO A 95 12.35 3.40 -3.72
N ALA A 96 12.77 4.48 -3.05
CA ALA A 96 11.95 5.68 -2.89
C ALA A 96 11.68 6.40 -4.22
N GLN A 97 12.69 6.50 -5.09
CA GLN A 97 12.56 7.10 -6.42
C GLN A 97 11.59 6.30 -7.30
N VAL A 98 11.71 4.96 -7.29
CA VAL A 98 10.80 4.09 -8.04
C VAL A 98 9.38 4.17 -7.48
N ALA A 99 9.21 4.15 -6.16
CA ALA A 99 7.90 4.31 -5.53
C ALA A 99 7.25 5.66 -5.90
N ALA A 100 7.99 6.76 -5.86
CA ALA A 100 7.51 8.08 -6.29
C ALA A 100 7.12 8.10 -7.78
N LYS A 101 7.91 7.45 -8.65
CA LYS A 101 7.59 7.31 -10.08
C LYS A 101 6.31 6.50 -10.29
N ILE A 102 6.15 5.38 -9.59
CA ILE A 102 4.93 4.55 -9.63
C ILE A 102 3.71 5.38 -9.21
N MET A 103 3.80 6.10 -8.10
CA MET A 103 2.71 6.95 -7.62
C MET A 103 2.34 8.03 -8.64
N ALA A 104 3.32 8.67 -9.27
CA ALA A 104 3.09 9.70 -10.28
C ALA A 104 2.32 9.14 -11.49
N VAL A 105 2.77 8.02 -12.07
CA VAL A 105 2.15 7.44 -13.27
C VAL A 105 0.78 6.79 -12.98
N LEU A 106 0.59 6.23 -11.78
CA LEU A 106 -0.71 5.69 -11.37
C LEU A 106 -1.69 6.81 -10.99
N GLY A 107 -1.19 7.97 -10.55
CA GLY A 107 -1.99 9.16 -10.29
C GLY A 107 -2.48 9.91 -11.54
N GLU A 108 -1.94 9.61 -12.72
CA GLU A 108 -2.46 10.12 -13.98
C GLU A 108 -3.82 9.51 -14.29
N ARG A 109 -4.69 10.27 -14.94
CA ARG A 109 -6.02 9.80 -15.33
C ARG A 109 -5.97 8.51 -16.15
N PHE A 110 -6.89 7.62 -15.84
CA PHE A 110 -7.19 6.45 -16.66
C PHE A 110 -8.39 6.78 -17.55
N HIS A 111 -8.21 6.62 -18.86
CA HIS A 111 -9.28 6.76 -19.85
C HIS A 111 -9.69 5.36 -20.29
N ILE A 112 -10.86 4.92 -19.86
CA ILE A 112 -11.37 3.57 -20.14
C ILE A 112 -12.72 3.71 -20.83
N ASP A 113 -12.74 3.48 -22.13
CA ASP A 113 -13.91 3.69 -22.99
C ASP A 113 -14.49 5.11 -22.83
N ALA A 114 -15.72 5.24 -22.33
CA ALA A 114 -16.39 6.52 -22.08
C ALA A 114 -16.16 7.05 -20.64
N HIS A 115 -15.33 6.37 -19.83
CA HIS A 115 -15.14 6.68 -18.41
C HIS A 115 -13.74 7.25 -18.12
N GLU A 116 -13.69 8.18 -17.20
CA GLU A 116 -12.43 8.65 -16.60
C GLU A 116 -12.36 8.22 -15.14
N ALA A 117 -11.26 7.58 -14.77
CA ALA A 117 -11.01 7.20 -13.38
C ALA A 117 -9.73 7.87 -12.86
N ASN A 118 -9.81 8.41 -11.66
CA ASN A 118 -8.65 8.91 -10.91
C ASN A 118 -8.44 8.00 -9.71
N ILE A 119 -7.30 7.36 -9.68
CA ILE A 119 -6.86 6.53 -8.55
C ILE A 119 -5.51 7.00 -8.07
N SER A 120 -5.14 6.59 -6.87
CA SER A 120 -3.79 6.71 -6.35
C SER A 120 -3.26 5.35 -5.94
N ALA A 121 -2.06 5.27 -5.42
CA ALA A 121 -1.51 4.05 -4.88
C ALA A 121 -0.91 4.27 -3.51
N SER A 122 -1.05 3.27 -2.65
CA SER A 122 -0.35 3.15 -1.38
C SER A 122 0.72 2.09 -1.49
N ILE A 123 1.96 2.42 -1.11
CA ILE A 123 3.12 1.56 -1.33
C ILE A 123 3.86 1.31 -0.01
N GLY A 124 4.13 0.04 0.29
CA GLY A 124 5.02 -0.37 1.36
C GLY A 124 6.31 -0.97 0.81
N ILE A 125 7.42 -0.68 1.46
CA ILE A 125 8.78 -1.05 1.02
C ILE A 125 9.48 -1.80 2.14
N ALA A 126 9.98 -3.00 1.83
CA ALA A 126 10.89 -3.77 2.68
C ALA A 126 12.19 -4.06 1.92
N VAL A 127 13.33 -4.04 2.61
CA VAL A 127 14.66 -4.15 2.01
C VAL A 127 15.41 -5.35 2.57
N TYR A 128 15.84 -6.24 1.69
CA TYR A 128 16.76 -7.33 2.01
C TYR A 128 18.22 -6.81 2.06
N PRO A 129 19.03 -7.20 3.01
CA PRO A 129 18.75 -8.07 4.14
C PRO A 129 18.24 -7.32 5.41
N ASP A 130 18.11 -6.00 5.36
CA ASP A 130 17.87 -5.16 6.55
C ASP A 130 16.54 -5.53 7.24
N ASP A 131 15.50 -5.83 6.45
CA ASP A 131 14.15 -6.11 6.95
C ASP A 131 13.81 -7.60 7.01
N GLY A 132 14.64 -8.48 6.51
CA GLY A 132 14.39 -9.92 6.56
C GLY A 132 15.28 -10.70 5.62
N ASP A 133 15.32 -12.01 5.82
CA ASP A 133 16.17 -12.98 5.12
C ASP A 133 15.38 -13.96 4.24
N ASP A 134 14.06 -13.90 4.25
CA ASP A 134 13.19 -14.69 3.39
C ASP A 134 12.05 -13.86 2.76
N PHE A 135 11.46 -14.42 1.70
CA PHE A 135 10.39 -13.77 0.93
C PHE A 135 9.14 -13.49 1.75
N ASP A 136 8.69 -14.43 2.58
CA ASP A 136 7.42 -14.33 3.29
C ASP A 136 7.53 -13.28 4.42
N VAL A 137 8.71 -13.15 5.06
CA VAL A 137 9.02 -12.08 6.03
C VAL A 137 9.02 -10.72 5.35
N LEU A 138 9.72 -10.58 4.23
CA LEU A 138 9.78 -9.32 3.48
C LEU A 138 8.41 -8.91 2.94
N LEU A 139 7.63 -9.88 2.45
CA LEU A 139 6.27 -9.65 1.97
C LEU A 139 5.37 -9.11 3.08
N LYS A 140 5.38 -9.75 4.25
CA LYS A 140 4.62 -9.30 5.42
C LYS A 140 5.02 -7.89 5.86
N LYS A 141 6.32 -7.58 5.85
CA LYS A 141 6.83 -6.27 6.24
C LYS A 141 6.48 -5.17 5.24
N ALA A 142 6.55 -5.46 3.94
CA ALA A 142 6.11 -4.55 2.90
C ALA A 142 4.60 -4.29 2.97
N ASP A 143 3.78 -5.34 3.18
CA ASP A 143 2.33 -5.20 3.40
C ASP A 143 2.02 -4.33 4.63
N THR A 144 2.69 -4.56 5.77
CA THR A 144 2.56 -3.73 6.97
C THR A 144 2.85 -2.26 6.67
N ALA A 145 3.94 -1.96 5.95
CA ALA A 145 4.30 -0.60 5.57
C ALA A 145 3.27 0.03 4.62
N MET A 146 2.72 -0.73 3.66
CA MET A 146 1.64 -0.30 2.77
C MET A 146 0.37 0.04 3.55
N TYR A 147 0.00 -0.80 4.53
CA TYR A 147 -1.13 -0.50 5.40
C TYR A 147 -0.95 0.82 6.17
N HIS A 148 0.26 1.12 6.66
CA HIS A 148 0.57 2.41 7.29
C HIS A 148 0.47 3.59 6.31
N ALA A 149 0.85 3.40 5.03
CA ALA A 149 0.64 4.41 4.00
C ALA A 149 -0.86 4.68 3.80
N LYS A 150 -1.70 3.65 3.72
CA LYS A 150 -3.17 3.78 3.65
C LYS A 150 -3.75 4.49 4.88
N ALA A 151 -3.31 4.13 6.08
CA ALA A 151 -3.79 4.73 7.33
C ALA A 151 -3.40 6.19 7.49
N ALA A 152 -2.29 6.63 6.91
CA ALA A 152 -1.80 8.01 6.92
C ALA A 152 -2.46 8.93 5.88
N GLY A 153 -3.48 8.45 5.16
CA GLY A 153 -4.24 9.26 4.18
C GLY A 153 -4.16 8.77 2.74
N ARG A 154 -3.53 7.62 2.50
CA ARG A 154 -3.29 7.05 1.15
C ARG A 154 -2.35 7.90 0.30
N ASN A 155 -2.21 7.55 -0.98
CA ASN A 155 -1.36 8.26 -1.94
C ASN A 155 0.04 8.57 -1.36
N ALA A 156 0.68 7.54 -0.82
CA ALA A 156 1.95 7.66 -0.11
C ALA A 156 2.74 6.36 -0.21
N PHE A 157 4.05 6.44 -0.03
CA PHE A 157 4.87 5.25 0.22
C PHE A 157 5.49 5.31 1.63
N ARG A 158 5.77 4.14 2.20
CA ARG A 158 6.44 3.99 3.50
C ARG A 158 7.46 2.86 3.42
N PHE A 159 8.64 3.10 3.98
CA PHE A 159 9.56 2.02 4.32
C PHE A 159 9.09 1.35 5.59
N TYR A 160 9.26 0.04 5.66
CA TYR A 160 9.03 -0.70 6.88
C TYR A 160 9.92 -0.18 8.03
N THR A 161 9.38 -0.16 9.21
CA THR A 161 10.11 0.05 10.45
C THR A 161 9.55 -0.89 11.52
N GLU A 162 10.39 -1.35 12.43
CA GLU A 162 9.98 -2.27 13.51
C GLU A 162 8.80 -1.72 14.35
N ARG A 163 8.74 -0.41 14.52
CA ARG A 163 7.67 0.28 15.24
C ARG A 163 6.29 0.09 14.59
N MET A 164 6.24 -0.13 13.28
CA MET A 164 4.96 -0.33 12.58
C MET A 164 4.22 -1.60 13.02
N ASN A 165 4.93 -2.62 13.49
CA ASN A 165 4.29 -3.83 14.02
C ASN A 165 3.54 -3.55 15.34
N SER A 166 4.13 -2.77 16.25
CA SER A 166 3.47 -2.37 17.50
C SER A 166 2.24 -1.52 17.24
N ASP A 167 2.35 -0.55 16.32
CA ASP A 167 1.24 0.35 15.97
C ASP A 167 0.02 -0.42 15.39
N VAL A 168 0.25 -1.45 14.57
CA VAL A 168 -0.83 -2.31 14.05
C VAL A 168 -1.49 -3.11 15.17
N GLN A 169 -0.68 -3.71 16.05
CA GLN A 169 -1.20 -4.50 17.18
C GLN A 169 -2.01 -3.63 18.14
N GLU A 170 -1.46 -2.48 18.54
CA GLU A 170 -2.16 -1.52 19.42
C GLU A 170 -3.50 -1.07 18.83
N ARG A 171 -3.55 -0.82 17.51
CA ARG A 171 -4.78 -0.43 16.84
C ARG A 171 -5.82 -1.55 16.80
N LEU A 172 -5.40 -2.80 16.57
CA LEU A 172 -6.28 -3.96 16.64
C LEU A 172 -6.81 -4.17 18.05
N ASP A 173 -5.96 -4.06 19.07
CA ASP A 173 -6.34 -4.20 20.46
C ASP A 173 -7.32 -3.10 20.90
N LEU A 174 -7.06 -1.84 20.48
CA LEU A 174 -7.97 -0.72 20.69
C LEU A 174 -9.31 -0.94 19.99
N HIS A 175 -9.33 -1.38 18.74
CA HIS A 175 -10.56 -1.64 18.00
C HIS A 175 -11.40 -2.75 18.68
N ASN A 176 -10.75 -3.81 19.16
CA ASN A 176 -11.40 -4.89 19.87
C ASN A 176 -11.91 -4.43 21.26
N ALA A 177 -11.16 -3.57 21.95
CA ALA A 177 -11.57 -2.96 23.22
C ALA A 177 -12.80 -2.06 23.02
N LEU A 178 -12.80 -1.19 22.00
CA LEU A 178 -13.94 -0.32 21.67
C LEU A 178 -15.21 -1.13 21.35
N ARG A 179 -15.09 -2.21 20.57
CA ARG A 179 -16.25 -3.09 20.30
C ARG A 179 -16.83 -3.70 21.58
N ARG A 180 -15.97 -4.13 22.50
CA ARG A 180 -16.44 -4.67 23.79
C ARG A 180 -17.09 -3.59 24.64
N ALA A 181 -16.50 -2.40 24.73
CA ALA A 181 -16.99 -1.26 25.48
C ALA A 181 -18.39 -0.82 25.03
N ILE A 182 -18.68 -0.83 23.71
CA ILE A 182 -20.04 -0.58 23.18
C ILE A 182 -21.03 -1.61 23.72
N GLY A 183 -20.67 -2.90 23.67
CA GLY A 183 -21.55 -3.99 24.15
C GLY A 183 -21.75 -3.98 25.67
N GLN A 184 -20.85 -3.43 26.43
CA GLN A 184 -20.87 -3.33 27.90
C GLN A 184 -21.41 -2.00 28.41
N GLY A 185 -21.75 -1.05 27.54
CA GLY A 185 -22.30 0.25 27.92
C GLY A 185 -21.29 1.16 28.64
N GLU A 186 -19.99 0.99 28.33
CA GLU A 186 -18.90 1.76 28.97
C GLU A 186 -18.72 3.16 28.40
N PHE A 187 -19.43 3.50 27.31
CA PHE A 187 -19.37 4.82 26.73
C PHE A 187 -20.25 5.81 27.49
N VAL A 188 -19.65 6.96 27.87
CA VAL A 188 -20.32 8.08 28.50
C VAL A 188 -20.19 9.30 27.62
N LEU A 189 -21.29 9.96 27.33
CA LEU A 189 -21.29 11.22 26.58
C LEU A 189 -20.81 12.37 27.51
N HIS A 190 -19.75 13.05 27.06
CA HIS A 190 -19.31 14.30 27.66
C HIS A 190 -19.66 15.46 26.73
N TYR A 191 -20.18 16.56 27.29
CA TYR A 191 -20.55 17.74 26.53
C TYR A 191 -19.54 18.85 26.78
N GLN A 192 -18.99 19.42 25.70
CA GLN A 192 -18.16 20.62 25.77
C GLN A 192 -19.01 21.84 25.47
N PRO A 193 -19.14 22.83 26.39
CA PRO A 193 -19.96 24.00 26.15
C PRO A 193 -19.31 24.94 25.12
N LEU A 194 -20.10 25.40 24.17
CA LEU A 194 -19.76 26.51 23.28
C LEU A 194 -20.19 27.83 23.93
N VAL A 195 -19.22 28.70 24.17
CA VAL A 195 -19.43 29.99 24.88
C VAL A 195 -19.31 31.17 23.91
N ASP A 196 -20.34 31.99 23.85
CA ASP A 196 -20.26 33.33 23.20
C ASP A 196 -19.40 34.24 24.07
N LEU A 197 -18.19 34.53 23.61
CA LEU A 197 -17.22 35.35 24.35
C LEU A 197 -17.69 36.82 24.50
N ALA A 198 -18.49 37.33 23.57
CA ALA A 198 -19.01 38.71 23.64
C ALA A 198 -20.13 38.86 24.67
N ARG A 199 -20.90 37.82 24.91
CA ARG A 199 -22.07 37.83 25.81
C ARG A 199 -21.85 36.98 27.09
N GLY A 200 -20.73 36.29 27.19
CA GLY A 200 -20.38 35.48 28.36
C GLY A 200 -21.38 34.36 28.68
N ARG A 201 -22.09 33.82 27.68
CA ARG A 201 -23.11 32.77 27.89
C ARG A 201 -22.90 31.57 26.98
N ILE A 202 -23.34 30.39 27.45
CA ILE A 202 -23.36 29.16 26.69
C ILE A 202 -24.40 29.30 25.57
N VAL A 203 -24.01 29.04 24.33
CA VAL A 203 -24.84 29.10 23.13
C VAL A 203 -25.07 27.72 22.48
N GLY A 204 -24.39 26.68 22.96
CA GLY A 204 -24.52 25.32 22.47
C GLY A 204 -23.61 24.35 23.22
N GLY A 205 -23.61 23.08 22.82
CA GLY A 205 -22.70 22.06 23.31
C GLY A 205 -22.31 21.14 22.19
N GLU A 206 -21.06 20.67 22.20
CA GLU A 206 -20.52 19.63 21.36
C GLU A 206 -20.38 18.36 22.19
N ALA A 207 -20.75 17.20 21.61
CA ALA A 207 -20.72 15.88 22.27
C ALA A 207 -19.71 14.94 21.62
#